data_6c3f897228bf0903dfe4bcb72a636288
#
_entry.id   6c3f897228bf0903dfe4bcb72a636288
#
_cell.length_a   1.000
_cell.length_b   1.000
_cell.length_c   1.000
_cell.angle_alpha   90.00
_cell.angle_beta   90.00
_cell.angle_gamma   90.00
#
_symmetry.space_group_name_H-M   'P 1'
#
loop_
_entity.id
_entity.type
_entity.pdbx_description
1 polymer ?
#
loop_
_entity_poly.entity_id
_entity_poly.type
_entity_poly.pdbx_seq_one_letter_code
_entity_poly.pdbx_strand_id
1 'polypeptide(L)'
;LIKVIAAKLRQYEAKNIVVDPVMVATSGAKLISDDAADTLKEELFPLASVLTPNIPEAEELIGRKITSAEEMIDAAKEISEKYHCAVLCKGGHNLNDANDLLYADGAYRWFNGKRIDNPNTHGTGCTLSSAIASNLAKGFSLEESVESISLGHLQQCLTLGREAVQWIMDLLSRMNIQKKQRHKLWKKEHHYLRTD
;
A
#
# COMPACT_ATOMS: atom_id res chain seq x y z
N LEU A 1 15.38 -4.82 10.93
CA LEU A 1 14.19 -5.52 10.46
C LEU A 1 14.08 -5.48 8.92
N ILE A 2 14.12 -4.29 8.28
CA ILE A 2 13.94 -4.10 6.82
C ILE A 2 14.89 -4.99 6.02
N LYS A 3 16.20 -5.01 6.35
CA LYS A 3 17.20 -5.86 5.68
C LYS A 3 16.84 -7.36 5.77
N VAL A 4 16.31 -7.80 6.90
CA VAL A 4 15.89 -9.20 7.08
C VAL A 4 14.68 -9.52 6.20
N ILE A 5 13.70 -8.62 6.12
CA ILE A 5 12.53 -8.78 5.24
C ILE A 5 12.99 -8.85 3.79
N ALA A 6 13.81 -7.92 3.34
CA ALA A 6 14.34 -7.88 1.98
C ALA A 6 15.13 -9.15 1.63
N ALA A 7 16.00 -9.62 2.54
CA ALA A 7 16.74 -10.86 2.37
C ALA A 7 15.81 -12.07 2.23
N LYS A 8 14.73 -12.14 3.02
CA LYS A 8 13.76 -13.24 2.93
C LYS A 8 12.93 -13.18 1.66
N LEU A 9 12.51 -12.00 1.23
CA LEU A 9 11.81 -11.84 -0.05
C LEU A 9 12.66 -12.30 -1.23
N ARG A 10 13.96 -11.95 -1.24
CA ARG A 10 14.92 -12.44 -2.24
C ARG A 10 15.11 -13.96 -2.14
N GLN A 11 15.30 -14.51 -0.92
CA GLN A 11 15.52 -15.95 -0.68
C GLN A 11 14.35 -16.78 -1.20
N TYR A 12 13.13 -16.31 -1.08
CA TYR A 12 11.92 -17.02 -1.51
C TYR A 12 11.44 -16.63 -2.90
N GLU A 13 12.20 -15.79 -3.61
CA GLU A 13 11.83 -15.27 -4.94
C GLU A 13 10.38 -14.73 -4.95
N ALA A 14 10.04 -14.02 -3.88
CA ALA A 14 8.68 -13.51 -3.68
C ALA A 14 8.26 -12.60 -4.84
N LYS A 15 7.02 -12.75 -5.29
CA LYS A 15 6.41 -11.96 -6.37
C LYS A 15 5.24 -11.15 -5.80
N ASN A 16 4.74 -10.21 -6.60
CA ASN A 16 3.59 -9.38 -6.23
C ASN A 16 3.79 -8.64 -4.90
N ILE A 17 4.99 -8.08 -4.71
CA ILE A 17 5.35 -7.36 -3.49
C ILE A 17 4.75 -5.96 -3.56
N VAL A 18 3.84 -5.67 -2.65
CA VAL A 18 3.25 -4.33 -2.46
C VAL A 18 3.92 -3.67 -1.26
N VAL A 19 4.51 -2.50 -1.47
CA VAL A 19 5.17 -1.76 -0.39
C VAL A 19 4.44 -0.43 -0.16
N ASP A 20 3.87 -0.27 1.03
CA ASP A 20 3.34 1.01 1.51
C ASP A 20 4.48 1.73 2.25
N PRO A 21 5.03 2.83 1.69
CA PRO A 21 6.20 3.50 2.25
C PRO A 21 5.80 4.41 3.41
N VAL A 22 5.37 3.82 4.54
CA VAL A 22 4.94 4.57 5.73
C VAL A 22 6.16 5.27 6.37
N MET A 23 6.54 6.42 5.82
CA MET A 23 7.68 7.23 6.27
C MET A 23 7.25 8.53 6.91
N VAL A 24 6.15 9.12 6.45
CA VAL A 24 5.67 10.44 6.86
C VAL A 24 4.19 10.35 7.20
N ALA A 25 3.82 10.84 8.38
CA ALA A 25 2.41 10.99 8.75
C ALA A 25 1.72 12.03 7.85
N THR A 26 0.41 11.97 7.76
CA THR A 26 -0.39 12.99 7.06
C THR A 26 -0.20 14.40 7.63
N SER A 27 0.24 14.51 8.88
CA SER A 27 0.62 15.77 9.54
C SER A 27 2.01 16.28 9.12
N GLY A 28 2.76 15.55 8.29
CA GLY A 28 4.15 15.87 7.91
C GLY A 28 5.20 15.39 8.92
N ALA A 29 4.81 14.75 10.03
CA ALA A 29 5.77 14.23 11.00
C ALA A 29 6.47 12.96 10.47
N LYS A 30 7.81 12.89 10.59
CA LYS A 30 8.56 11.68 10.26
C LYS A 30 8.18 10.54 11.22
N LEU A 31 7.86 9.38 10.64
CA LEU A 31 7.46 8.17 11.37
C LEU A 31 8.61 7.18 11.56
N ILE A 32 9.66 7.31 10.76
CA ILE A 32 10.85 6.45 10.82
C ILE A 32 12.11 7.30 10.85
N SER A 33 13.22 6.73 11.35
CA SER A 33 14.54 7.38 11.32
C SER A 33 15.08 7.47 9.88
N ASP A 34 15.98 8.41 9.63
CA ASP A 34 16.58 8.59 8.31
C ASP A 34 17.32 7.31 7.85
N ASP A 35 18.09 6.66 8.73
CA ASP A 35 18.73 5.37 8.44
C ASP A 35 17.74 4.26 8.04
N ALA A 36 16.55 4.25 8.65
CA ALA A 36 15.51 3.27 8.31
C ALA A 36 14.84 3.61 6.98
N ALA A 37 14.64 4.90 6.68
CA ALA A 37 14.13 5.37 5.41
C ALA A 37 15.10 5.03 4.26
N ASP A 38 16.40 5.26 4.46
CA ASP A 38 17.42 4.93 3.48
C ASP A 38 17.51 3.41 3.26
N THR A 39 17.50 2.63 4.33
CA THR A 39 17.45 1.17 4.23
C THR A 39 16.20 0.68 3.47
N LEU A 40 15.04 1.32 3.67
CA LEU A 40 13.81 1.01 2.97
C LEU A 40 13.94 1.27 1.46
N LYS A 41 14.49 2.44 1.10
CA LYS A 41 14.72 2.86 -0.28
C LYS A 41 15.75 1.97 -1.00
N GLU A 42 16.80 1.56 -0.32
CA GLU A 42 17.90 0.78 -0.90
C GLU A 42 17.58 -0.71 -1.00
N GLU A 43 16.94 -1.28 0.02
CA GLU A 43 16.82 -2.73 0.16
C GLU A 43 15.45 -3.29 -0.22
N LEU A 44 14.38 -2.54 0.05
CA LEU A 44 13.01 -3.06 -0.11
C LEU A 44 12.32 -2.53 -1.37
N PHE A 45 12.46 -1.24 -1.69
CA PHE A 45 11.80 -0.66 -2.86
C PHE A 45 12.19 -1.32 -4.17
N PRO A 46 13.47 -1.70 -4.42
CA PRO A 46 13.85 -2.41 -5.64
C PRO A 46 13.23 -3.80 -5.79
N LEU A 47 12.59 -4.33 -4.75
CA LEU A 47 11.90 -5.61 -4.78
C LEU A 47 10.39 -5.45 -4.99
N ALA A 48 9.88 -4.22 -4.91
CA ALA A 48 8.46 -3.97 -5.02
C ALA A 48 7.96 -4.21 -6.45
N SER A 49 6.79 -4.81 -6.57
CA SER A 49 5.99 -4.78 -7.81
C SER A 49 5.25 -3.45 -7.92
N VAL A 50 4.83 -2.90 -6.77
CA VAL A 50 4.18 -1.60 -6.69
C VAL A 50 4.49 -0.91 -5.37
N LEU A 51 4.80 0.39 -5.43
CA LEU A 51 4.86 1.30 -4.30
C LEU A 51 3.54 2.07 -4.19
N THR A 52 3.07 2.30 -2.95
CA THR A 52 1.80 3.01 -2.72
C THR A 52 1.98 4.28 -1.87
N PRO A 53 2.82 5.25 -2.29
CA PRO A 53 3.05 6.47 -1.52
C PRO A 53 1.80 7.37 -1.49
N ASN A 54 1.57 8.05 -0.38
CA ASN A 54 0.73 9.24 -0.34
C ASN A 54 1.52 10.46 -0.87
N ILE A 55 0.86 11.62 -1.07
CA ILE A 55 1.53 12.81 -1.60
C ILE A 55 2.72 13.25 -0.76
N PRO A 56 2.64 13.38 0.60
CA PRO A 56 3.80 13.71 1.42
C PRO A 56 4.96 12.70 1.30
N GLU A 57 4.65 11.42 1.17
CA GLU A 57 5.66 10.38 0.96
C GLU A 57 6.30 10.46 -0.43
N ALA A 58 5.50 10.73 -1.46
CA ALA A 58 6.01 10.95 -2.81
C ALA A 58 6.92 12.19 -2.86
N GLU A 59 6.54 13.30 -2.21
CA GLU A 59 7.36 14.51 -2.05
C GLU A 59 8.71 14.22 -1.39
N GLU A 60 8.71 13.41 -0.33
CA GLU A 60 9.94 12.97 0.35
C GLU A 60 10.83 12.14 -0.56
N LEU A 61 10.25 11.29 -1.42
CA LEU A 61 11.00 10.43 -2.36
C LEU A 61 11.65 11.20 -3.50
N ILE A 62 11.02 12.28 -3.97
CA ILE A 62 11.51 13.10 -5.09
C ILE A 62 12.19 14.39 -4.62
N GLY A 63 12.11 14.76 -3.34
CA GLY A 63 12.74 15.94 -2.76
C GLY A 63 12.11 17.28 -3.17
N ARG A 64 10.87 17.30 -3.67
CA ARG A 64 10.13 18.52 -4.05
C ARG A 64 8.63 18.40 -3.77
N LYS A 65 7.95 19.55 -3.72
CA LYS A 65 6.50 19.61 -3.51
C LYS A 65 5.72 19.19 -4.76
N ILE A 66 4.51 18.66 -4.53
CA ILE A 66 3.54 18.27 -5.53
C ILE A 66 2.30 19.15 -5.32
N THR A 67 2.04 20.05 -6.26
CA THR A 67 0.97 21.06 -6.16
C THR A 67 -0.05 20.96 -7.29
N SER A 68 0.23 20.14 -8.32
CA SER A 68 -0.65 19.92 -9.46
C SER A 68 -0.75 18.45 -9.85
N ALA A 69 -1.74 18.15 -10.69
CA ALA A 69 -1.92 16.80 -11.25
C ALA A 69 -0.75 16.40 -12.14
N GLU A 70 -0.21 17.34 -12.90
CA GLU A 70 0.95 17.14 -13.77
C GLU A 70 2.20 16.81 -12.94
N GLU A 71 2.44 17.55 -11.86
CA GLU A 71 3.55 17.29 -10.95
C GLU A 71 3.41 15.92 -10.25
N MET A 72 2.17 15.47 -10.02
CA MET A 72 1.91 14.13 -9.45
C MET A 72 2.24 13.03 -10.47
N ILE A 73 1.94 13.24 -11.76
CA ILE A 73 2.31 12.32 -12.83
C ILE A 73 3.84 12.24 -12.95
N ASP A 74 4.52 13.39 -12.97
CA ASP A 74 5.97 13.47 -13.06
C ASP A 74 6.63 12.79 -11.85
N ALA A 75 6.10 13.01 -10.64
CA ALA A 75 6.58 12.36 -9.42
C ALA A 75 6.43 10.83 -9.48
N ALA A 76 5.27 10.35 -9.87
CA ALA A 76 5.02 8.91 -9.99
C ALA A 76 5.94 8.26 -11.03
N LYS A 77 6.17 8.94 -12.16
CA LYS A 77 7.12 8.53 -13.19
C LYS A 77 8.55 8.47 -12.65
N GLU A 78 9.04 9.53 -11.99
CA GLU A 78 10.39 9.60 -11.42
C GLU A 78 10.63 8.49 -10.40
N ILE A 79 9.66 8.24 -9.52
CA ILE A 79 9.74 7.16 -8.53
C ILE A 79 9.76 5.80 -9.23
N SER A 80 8.91 5.59 -10.23
CA SER A 80 8.84 4.36 -11.02
C SER A 80 10.15 4.05 -11.73
N GLU A 81 10.73 5.05 -12.39
CA GLU A 81 12.02 4.91 -13.09
C GLU A 81 13.15 4.62 -12.11
N LYS A 82 13.16 5.28 -10.94
CA LYS A 82 14.20 5.12 -9.93
C LYS A 82 14.20 3.74 -9.29
N TYR A 83 13.03 3.16 -9.03
CA TYR A 83 12.90 1.88 -8.31
C TYR A 83 12.49 0.71 -9.20
N HIS A 84 12.26 0.95 -10.49
CA HIS A 84 11.86 -0.05 -11.48
C HIS A 84 10.60 -0.82 -11.12
N CYS A 85 9.59 -0.12 -10.60
CA CYS A 85 8.31 -0.70 -10.17
C CYS A 85 7.14 0.20 -10.53
N ALA A 86 5.92 -0.32 -10.48
CA ALA A 86 4.73 0.51 -10.59
C ALA A 86 4.57 1.41 -9.35
N VAL A 87 3.89 2.54 -9.50
CA VAL A 87 3.62 3.50 -8.42
C VAL A 87 2.15 3.85 -8.41
N LEU A 88 1.50 3.59 -7.27
CA LEU A 88 0.16 4.08 -6.98
C LEU A 88 0.29 5.28 -6.03
N CYS A 89 0.33 6.47 -6.58
CA CYS A 89 0.36 7.69 -5.78
C CYS A 89 -1.05 7.99 -5.27
N LYS A 90 -1.22 7.92 -3.93
CA LYS A 90 -2.52 8.10 -3.28
C LYS A 90 -2.84 9.59 -3.19
N GLY A 91 -3.95 10.00 -3.79
CA GLY A 91 -4.48 11.35 -3.69
C GLY A 91 -5.16 11.63 -2.35
N GLY A 92 -5.77 12.79 -2.23
CA GLY A 92 -6.68 13.08 -1.11
C GLY A 92 -6.19 14.07 -0.08
N HIS A 93 -4.97 14.63 -0.18
CA HIS A 93 -4.49 15.53 0.86
C HIS A 93 -4.48 17.03 0.52
N ASN A 94 -4.41 17.43 -0.76
CA ASN A 94 -4.41 18.87 -1.11
C ASN A 94 -4.86 19.20 -2.55
N LEU A 95 -5.01 18.23 -3.41
CA LEU A 95 -5.59 18.42 -4.73
C LEU A 95 -7.06 18.05 -4.59
N ASN A 96 -7.95 18.93 -4.92
CA ASN A 96 -9.41 19.00 -4.62
C ASN A 96 -10.25 17.71 -4.70
N ASP A 97 -9.67 16.54 -5.06
CA ASP A 97 -10.34 15.26 -5.21
C ASP A 97 -9.52 14.11 -4.62
N ALA A 98 -10.19 13.06 -4.14
CA ALA A 98 -9.58 11.84 -3.63
C ALA A 98 -9.15 10.90 -4.77
N ASN A 99 -8.50 11.43 -5.81
CA ASN A 99 -8.12 10.66 -6.99
C ASN A 99 -6.73 10.05 -6.79
N ASP A 100 -6.62 8.76 -7.02
CA ASP A 100 -5.34 8.03 -7.00
C ASP A 100 -4.77 7.93 -8.42
N LEU A 101 -3.46 8.03 -8.56
CA LEU A 101 -2.74 7.93 -9.81
C LEU A 101 -1.89 6.66 -9.82
N LEU A 102 -2.19 5.73 -10.72
CA LEU A 102 -1.32 4.60 -11.03
C LEU A 102 -0.41 4.96 -12.20
N TYR A 103 0.89 4.79 -12.03
CA TYR A 103 1.88 4.82 -13.09
C TYR A 103 2.51 3.43 -13.21
N ALA A 104 2.39 2.81 -14.38
CA ALA A 104 2.92 1.49 -14.65
C ALA A 104 3.25 1.36 -16.14
N ASP A 105 4.31 0.63 -16.49
CA ASP A 105 4.70 0.30 -17.88
C ASP A 105 4.79 1.51 -18.81
N GLY A 106 5.23 2.66 -18.28
CA GLY A 106 5.38 3.91 -19.04
C GLY A 106 4.08 4.69 -19.30
N ALA A 107 2.96 4.22 -18.75
CA ALA A 107 1.65 4.87 -18.87
C ALA A 107 1.08 5.23 -17.50
N TYR A 108 0.14 6.16 -17.46
CA TYR A 108 -0.56 6.50 -16.22
C TYR A 108 -2.08 6.39 -16.39
N ARG A 109 -2.75 6.10 -15.27
CA ARG A 109 -4.22 6.04 -15.17
C ARG A 109 -4.69 6.65 -13.86
N TRP A 110 -5.72 7.50 -13.94
CA TRP A 110 -6.40 8.05 -12.79
C TRP A 110 -7.55 7.18 -12.34
N PHE A 111 -7.67 6.99 -11.03
CA PHE A 111 -8.80 6.35 -10.38
C PHE A 111 -9.53 7.38 -9.54
N ASN A 112 -10.77 7.66 -9.92
CA ASN A 112 -11.58 8.67 -9.25
C ASN A 112 -12.12 8.12 -7.93
N GLY A 113 -11.67 8.68 -6.82
CA GLY A 113 -12.19 8.41 -5.49
C GLY A 113 -13.22 9.46 -5.07
N LYS A 114 -14.31 9.06 -4.42
CA LYS A 114 -15.17 10.00 -3.70
C LYS A 114 -14.57 10.25 -2.32
N ARG A 115 -14.28 11.50 -1.98
CA ARG A 115 -13.91 11.87 -0.61
C ARG A 115 -15.07 11.57 0.33
N ILE A 116 -14.82 10.71 1.31
CA ILE A 116 -15.76 10.48 2.41
C ILE A 116 -15.33 11.37 3.56
N ASP A 117 -16.24 12.18 4.03
CA ASP A 117 -16.07 12.94 5.27
C ASP A 117 -16.26 11.98 6.46
N ASN A 118 -15.15 11.33 6.84
CA ASN A 118 -15.10 10.41 7.97
C ASN A 118 -13.88 10.75 8.83
N PRO A 119 -14.04 11.03 10.12
CA PRO A 119 -12.91 11.29 11.02
C PRO A 119 -11.96 10.10 11.20
N ASN A 120 -12.39 8.88 10.88
CA ASN A 120 -11.61 7.66 11.04
C ASN A 120 -10.79 7.34 9.76
N THR A 121 -9.83 8.19 9.43
CA THR A 121 -8.96 8.00 8.24
C THR A 121 -7.73 7.12 8.52
N HIS A 122 -7.49 6.74 9.77
CA HIS A 122 -6.34 5.88 10.12
C HIS A 122 -6.52 4.45 9.60
N GLY A 123 -5.45 3.91 9.00
CA GLY A 123 -5.42 2.53 8.49
C GLY A 123 -5.95 2.35 7.06
N THR A 124 -6.42 3.40 6.40
CA THR A 124 -6.94 3.32 5.03
C THR A 124 -5.85 2.90 4.03
N GLY A 125 -4.64 3.45 4.16
CA GLY A 125 -3.50 3.11 3.30
C GLY A 125 -3.09 1.65 3.45
N CYS A 126 -2.93 1.17 4.68
CA CYS A 126 -2.58 -0.23 4.95
C CYS A 126 -3.65 -1.21 4.44
N THR A 127 -4.93 -0.82 4.50
CA THR A 127 -6.04 -1.64 3.95
C THR A 127 -5.97 -1.68 2.43
N LEU A 128 -5.69 -0.55 1.78
CA LEU A 128 -5.53 -0.46 0.33
C LEU A 128 -4.39 -1.35 -0.18
N SER A 129 -3.20 -1.21 0.38
CA SER A 129 -2.03 -1.99 -0.01
C SER A 129 -2.22 -3.50 0.24
N SER A 130 -2.86 -3.88 1.35
CA SER A 130 -3.22 -5.27 1.64
C SER A 130 -4.23 -5.85 0.66
N ALA A 131 -5.22 -5.06 0.25
CA ALA A 131 -6.22 -5.47 -0.73
C ALA A 131 -5.61 -5.63 -2.13
N ILE A 132 -4.71 -4.72 -2.54
CA ILE A 132 -3.95 -4.85 -3.79
C ILE A 132 -3.14 -6.15 -3.77
N ALA A 133 -2.35 -6.39 -2.72
CA ALA A 133 -1.56 -7.60 -2.58
C ALA A 133 -2.42 -8.88 -2.66
N SER A 134 -3.60 -8.85 -2.05
CA SER A 134 -4.54 -9.97 -2.08
C SER A 134 -5.10 -10.23 -3.49
N ASN A 135 -5.39 -9.19 -4.24
CA ASN A 135 -5.89 -9.32 -5.62
C ASN A 135 -4.79 -9.80 -6.58
N LEU A 136 -3.58 -9.25 -6.47
CA LEU A 136 -2.42 -9.73 -7.22
C LEU A 136 -2.14 -11.21 -6.95
N ALA A 137 -2.25 -11.65 -5.70
CA ALA A 137 -2.11 -13.06 -5.32
C ALA A 137 -3.19 -13.97 -5.90
N LYS A 138 -4.37 -13.44 -6.26
CA LYS A 138 -5.43 -14.15 -6.97
C LYS A 138 -5.25 -14.17 -8.49
N GLY A 139 -4.23 -13.47 -9.01
CA GLY A 139 -3.94 -13.40 -10.44
C GLY A 139 -4.62 -12.24 -11.17
N PHE A 140 -5.22 -11.30 -10.47
CA PHE A 140 -5.69 -10.06 -11.11
C PHE A 140 -4.51 -9.20 -11.53
N SER A 141 -4.66 -8.44 -12.61
CA SER A 141 -3.71 -7.40 -12.98
C SER A 141 -3.64 -6.30 -11.92
N LEU A 142 -2.59 -5.47 -11.96
CA LEU A 142 -2.45 -4.36 -11.04
C LEU A 142 -3.58 -3.33 -11.23
N GLU A 143 -3.94 -3.01 -12.48
CA GLU A 143 -5.05 -2.10 -12.78
C GLU A 143 -6.38 -2.62 -12.24
N GLU A 144 -6.74 -3.88 -12.52
CA GLU A 144 -7.95 -4.51 -11.99
C GLU A 144 -7.95 -4.52 -10.46
N SER A 145 -6.78 -4.76 -9.85
CA SER A 145 -6.62 -4.75 -8.39
C SER A 145 -6.92 -3.39 -7.79
N VAL A 146 -6.42 -2.31 -8.40
CA VAL A 146 -6.67 -0.94 -7.94
C VAL A 146 -8.11 -0.52 -8.21
N GLU A 147 -8.63 -0.79 -9.42
CA GLU A 147 -9.99 -0.43 -9.82
C GLU A 147 -11.06 -1.06 -8.93
N SER A 148 -10.92 -2.34 -8.61
CA SER A 148 -11.85 -3.07 -7.74
C SER A 148 -11.93 -2.50 -6.31
N ILE A 149 -10.87 -1.83 -5.87
CA ILE A 149 -10.79 -1.24 -4.54
C ILE A 149 -11.30 0.20 -4.55
N SER A 150 -10.99 0.97 -5.60
CA SER A 150 -11.39 2.37 -5.76
C SER A 150 -12.91 2.52 -5.96
N LEU A 151 -13.58 1.55 -6.58
CA LEU A 151 -15.02 1.58 -6.90
C LEU A 151 -15.97 1.42 -5.70
N GLY A 152 -15.50 1.52 -4.47
CA GLY A 152 -16.40 1.68 -3.31
C GLY A 152 -16.34 0.59 -2.25
N HIS A 153 -15.54 -0.46 -2.39
CA HIS A 153 -15.43 -1.49 -1.35
C HIS A 153 -14.64 -1.01 -0.12
N LEU A 154 -13.59 -0.20 -0.33
CA LEU A 154 -12.86 0.43 0.78
C LEU A 154 -13.73 1.43 1.53
N GLN A 155 -14.61 2.12 0.82
CA GLN A 155 -15.55 3.10 1.33
C GLN A 155 -16.55 2.46 2.30
N GLN A 156 -17.05 1.27 1.98
CA GLN A 156 -17.93 0.50 2.84
C GLN A 156 -17.21 -0.04 4.10
N CYS A 157 -15.95 -0.49 3.94
CA CYS A 157 -15.16 -0.98 5.08
C CYS A 157 -14.84 0.11 6.11
N LEU A 158 -14.61 1.34 5.66
CA LEU A 158 -14.30 2.48 6.56
C LEU A 158 -15.52 2.99 7.34
N THR A 159 -16.72 2.86 6.77
CA THR A 159 -17.97 3.23 7.46
C THR A 159 -18.39 2.23 8.53
N LEU A 160 -17.93 0.99 8.45
CA LEU A 160 -18.52 -0.12 9.20
C LEU A 160 -17.57 -0.79 10.23
N GLY A 161 -16.43 -0.18 10.54
CA GLY A 161 -15.48 -0.55 11.61
C GLY A 161 -15.33 -2.07 11.94
N ARG A 162 -16.39 -2.75 12.28
CA ARG A 162 -16.42 -4.21 12.54
C ARG A 162 -16.49 -5.04 11.26
N GLU A 163 -17.07 -4.53 10.21
CA GLU A 163 -17.28 -5.27 8.96
C GLU A 163 -16.01 -5.29 8.10
N ALA A 164 -15.09 -4.32 8.27
CA ALA A 164 -13.79 -4.35 7.61
C ALA A 164 -12.97 -5.58 8.06
N VAL A 165 -12.99 -5.89 9.34
CA VAL A 165 -12.35 -7.10 9.88
C VAL A 165 -13.02 -8.35 9.32
N GLN A 166 -14.37 -8.36 9.26
CA GLN A 166 -15.11 -9.48 8.70
C GLN A 166 -14.82 -9.65 7.21
N TRP A 167 -14.74 -8.56 6.43
CA TRP A 167 -14.39 -8.60 5.03
C TRP A 167 -12.98 -9.15 4.79
N ILE A 168 -11.99 -8.74 5.58
CA ILE A 168 -10.63 -9.30 5.54
C ILE A 168 -10.66 -10.80 5.88
N MET A 169 -11.45 -11.20 6.88
CA MET A 169 -11.60 -12.60 7.25
C MET A 169 -12.30 -13.42 6.16
N ASP A 170 -13.29 -12.84 5.48
CA ASP A 170 -13.98 -13.48 4.35
C ASP A 170 -13.08 -13.54 3.11
N LEU A 171 -12.29 -12.49 2.85
CA LEU A 171 -11.27 -12.48 1.81
C LEU A 171 -10.24 -13.59 2.05
N LEU A 172 -9.69 -13.69 3.26
CA LEU A 172 -8.78 -14.75 3.68
C LEU A 172 -9.45 -16.13 3.60
N SER A 173 -10.77 -16.22 3.84
CA SER A 173 -11.52 -17.46 3.71
C SER A 173 -11.70 -17.92 2.26
N ARG A 174 -11.90 -16.98 1.34
CA ARG A 174 -12.00 -17.24 -0.11
C ARG A 174 -10.67 -17.59 -0.77
N MET A 175 -9.55 -17.19 -0.15
CA MET A 175 -8.19 -17.56 -0.62
C MET A 175 -7.85 -19.05 -0.44
N ASN A 176 -8.81 -19.90 -0.09
CA ASN A 176 -8.69 -21.36 0.01
C ASN A 176 -7.47 -21.84 0.82
N ILE A 177 -7.08 -21.05 1.82
CA ILE A 177 -6.06 -21.46 2.78
C ILE A 177 -6.65 -22.58 3.61
N GLN A 178 -6.15 -23.79 3.44
CA GLN A 178 -6.65 -24.96 4.14
C GLN A 178 -6.75 -24.70 5.66
N LYS A 179 -7.83 -25.14 6.28
CA LYS A 179 -8.17 -24.93 7.71
C LYS A 179 -7.01 -25.22 8.69
N LYS A 180 -6.10 -26.14 8.31
CA LYS A 180 -4.88 -26.50 9.03
C LYS A 180 -3.81 -25.40 9.06
N GLN A 181 -3.68 -24.60 8.01
CA GLN A 181 -2.72 -23.48 7.94
C GLN A 181 -3.22 -22.27 8.73
N ARG A 182 -4.53 -22.01 8.73
CA ARG A 182 -5.16 -20.95 9.54
C ARG A 182 -4.92 -21.17 11.04
N HIS A 183 -5.06 -22.40 11.51
CA HIS A 183 -4.86 -22.74 12.92
C HIS A 183 -3.39 -22.63 13.35
N LYS A 184 -2.44 -22.90 12.46
CA LYS A 184 -1.00 -22.70 12.70
C LYS A 184 -0.60 -21.22 12.75
N LEU A 185 -1.15 -20.39 11.88
CA LEU A 185 -0.92 -18.94 11.89
C LEU A 185 -1.53 -18.30 13.15
N TRP A 186 -2.77 -18.65 13.47
CA TRP A 186 -3.45 -18.16 14.67
C TRP A 186 -2.73 -18.55 15.98
N LYS A 187 -2.23 -19.77 16.11
CA LYS A 187 -1.43 -20.20 17.28
C LYS A 187 -0.08 -19.49 17.39
N LYS A 188 0.55 -19.14 16.27
CA LYS A 188 1.83 -18.43 16.25
C LYS A 188 1.68 -16.99 16.73
N GLU A 189 0.62 -16.29 16.32
CA GLU A 189 0.36 -14.90 16.71
C GLU A 189 -0.04 -14.77 18.20
N HIS A 190 -0.79 -15.74 18.75
CA HIS A 190 -1.20 -15.70 20.16
C HIS A 190 -0.12 -16.16 21.15
N HIS A 191 0.98 -16.72 20.66
CA HIS A 191 2.13 -17.04 21.54
C HIS A 191 2.96 -15.79 21.88
N TYR A 192 2.91 -14.74 21.06
CA TYR A 192 3.58 -13.46 21.31
C TYR A 192 2.80 -12.51 22.24
N LEU A 193 1.52 -12.79 22.52
CA LEU A 193 0.67 -11.95 23.37
C LEU A 193 0.52 -12.50 24.80
N ARG A 194 1.25 -13.54 25.18
CA ARG A 194 1.18 -14.18 26.52
C ARG A 194 2.51 -14.19 27.28
N THR A 195 3.46 -13.37 26.93
CA THR A 195 4.62 -13.09 27.79
C THR A 195 4.58 -11.61 28.14
N ASP A 196 3.81 -11.30 29.18
CA ASP A 196 4.12 -10.53 30.41
C ASP A 196 2.87 -10.42 31.25
#